data_fdb941f3572d6420f9378778b2317b51
#
_entry.id   fdb941f3572d6420f9378778b2317b51
#
_cell.length_a   1.000
_cell.length_b   1.000
_cell.length_c   1.000
_cell.angle_alpha   90.00
_cell.angle_beta   90.00
_cell.angle_gamma   90.00
#
_symmetry.space_group_name_H-M   'P 1'
#
loop_
_entity.id
_entity.type
_entity.pdbx_description
1 polymer ?
#
loop_
_entity_poly.entity_id
_entity_poly.type
_entity_poly.pdbx_seq_one_letter_code
_entity_poly.pdbx_strand_id
1 'polypeptide(L)'
;MTKPLDLDFVRRQFPAFSSPVLSSHAFFENAGGSFPCVQVVDRLHRFYTDRKVQPYAPYPGATEGGAEMDEARDRLSALMGCAPEELSFGP
;
A
#
# COMPACT_ATOMS: atom_id res chain seq x y z
N MET A 1 -18.74 -3.54 23.85
CA MET A 1 -19.34 -4.15 22.64
C MET A 1 -18.57 -3.69 21.41
N THR A 2 -18.05 -4.62 20.65
CA THR A 2 -17.42 -4.34 19.38
C THR A 2 -18.47 -3.96 18.34
N LYS A 3 -18.23 -2.90 17.59
CA LYS A 3 -19.09 -2.56 16.46
C LYS A 3 -18.91 -3.63 15.37
N PRO A 4 -19.97 -3.99 14.65
CA PRO A 4 -19.82 -4.85 13.49
C PRO A 4 -18.97 -4.16 12.42
N LEU A 5 -18.26 -4.95 11.62
CA LEU A 5 -17.47 -4.44 10.51
C LEU A 5 -18.38 -3.79 9.47
N ASP A 6 -18.06 -2.57 9.08
CA ASP A 6 -18.78 -1.88 8.00
C ASP A 6 -18.29 -2.43 6.66
N LEU A 7 -18.98 -3.45 6.16
CA LEU A 7 -18.60 -4.13 4.93
C LEU A 7 -18.65 -3.22 3.70
N ASP A 8 -19.62 -2.31 3.66
CA ASP A 8 -19.74 -1.39 2.53
C ASP A 8 -18.55 -0.43 2.49
N PHE A 9 -18.15 0.09 3.66
CA PHE A 9 -16.96 0.93 3.75
C PHE A 9 -15.71 0.16 3.30
N VAL A 10 -15.52 -1.05 3.83
CA VAL A 10 -14.33 -1.86 3.50
C VAL A 10 -14.28 -2.17 2.01
N ARG A 11 -15.40 -2.60 1.42
CA ARG A 11 -15.43 -2.95 -0.01
C ARG A 11 -15.16 -1.75 -0.90
N ARG A 12 -15.61 -0.56 -0.50
CA ARG A 12 -15.32 0.67 -1.26
C ARG A 12 -13.85 1.04 -1.29
N GLN A 13 -13.04 0.51 -0.37
CA GLN A 13 -11.59 0.75 -0.37
C GLN A 13 -10.86 -0.02 -1.49
N PHE A 14 -11.54 -0.95 -2.16
CA PHE A 14 -10.94 -1.81 -3.19
C PHE A 14 -11.61 -1.52 -4.53
N PRO A 15 -10.94 -0.75 -5.44
CA PRO A 15 -11.55 -0.39 -6.73
C PRO A 15 -12.02 -1.57 -7.58
N ALA A 16 -11.38 -2.74 -7.42
CA ALA A 16 -11.75 -3.93 -8.18
C ALA A 16 -13.23 -4.31 -8.01
N PHE A 17 -13.81 -4.09 -6.82
CA PHE A 17 -15.20 -4.45 -6.56
C PHE A 17 -16.22 -3.54 -7.28
N SER A 18 -15.76 -2.43 -7.85
CA SER A 18 -16.59 -1.57 -8.70
C SER A 18 -16.52 -1.97 -10.17
N SER A 19 -15.64 -2.90 -10.53
CA SER A 19 -15.54 -3.40 -11.90
C SER A 19 -16.77 -4.25 -12.25
N PRO A 20 -17.35 -4.07 -13.44
CA PRO A 20 -18.47 -4.91 -13.87
C PRO A 20 -18.16 -6.41 -13.88
N VAL A 21 -16.89 -6.77 -14.11
CA VAL A 21 -16.44 -8.17 -14.12
C VAL A 21 -16.48 -8.78 -12.71
N LEU A 22 -16.14 -7.98 -11.68
CA LEU A 22 -15.95 -8.48 -10.32
C LEU A 22 -17.10 -8.14 -9.38
N SER A 23 -17.97 -7.19 -9.75
CA SER A 23 -19.05 -6.73 -8.87
C SER A 23 -20.05 -7.83 -8.50
N SER A 24 -20.20 -8.87 -9.37
CA SER A 24 -21.09 -9.99 -9.16
C SER A 24 -20.38 -11.29 -8.77
N HIS A 25 -19.07 -11.23 -8.52
CA HIS A 25 -18.27 -12.41 -8.18
C HIS A 25 -17.87 -12.42 -6.71
N ALA A 26 -17.85 -13.61 -6.12
CA ALA A 26 -17.22 -13.84 -4.82
C ALA A 26 -15.77 -14.26 -5.09
N PHE A 27 -14.82 -13.41 -4.68
CA PHE A 27 -13.41 -13.64 -4.93
C PHE A 27 -12.78 -14.36 -3.72
N PHE A 28 -12.30 -15.58 -3.94
CA PHE A 28 -11.69 -16.42 -2.91
C PHE A 28 -10.26 -16.85 -3.23
N GLU A 29 -9.64 -16.26 -4.26
CA GLU A 29 -8.32 -16.71 -4.72
C GLU A 29 -7.22 -15.74 -4.32
N ASN A 30 -7.23 -15.27 -3.07
CA ASN A 30 -6.19 -14.37 -2.57
C ASN A 30 -4.81 -15.03 -2.53
N ALA A 31 -4.74 -16.35 -2.50
CA ALA A 31 -3.47 -17.08 -2.53
C ALA A 31 -2.71 -16.85 -3.85
N GLY A 32 -3.42 -16.65 -4.96
CA GLY A 32 -2.81 -16.33 -6.25
C GLY A 32 -2.51 -14.85 -6.45
N GLY A 33 -3.11 -14.00 -5.64
CA GLY A 33 -2.93 -12.56 -5.69
C GLY A 33 -4.16 -11.86 -5.15
N SER A 34 -3.96 -10.76 -4.47
CA SER A 34 -5.03 -9.95 -3.88
C SER A 34 -5.15 -8.61 -4.60
N PHE A 35 -6.37 -8.11 -4.72
CA PHE A 35 -6.57 -6.78 -5.28
C PHE A 35 -6.09 -5.71 -4.29
N PRO A 36 -5.42 -4.66 -4.77
CA PRO A 36 -4.96 -3.59 -3.90
C PRO A 36 -6.10 -2.65 -3.50
N CYS A 37 -5.96 -2.03 -2.34
CA CYS A 37 -6.85 -0.94 -1.93
C CYS A 37 -6.48 0.35 -2.68
N VAL A 38 -7.42 1.30 -2.70
CA VAL A 38 -7.26 2.56 -3.43
C VAL A 38 -6.03 3.35 -2.95
N GLN A 39 -5.72 3.28 -1.65
CA GLN A 39 -4.57 3.98 -1.09
C GLN A 39 -3.24 3.47 -1.68
N VAL A 40 -3.14 2.17 -1.95
CA VAL A 40 -1.96 1.58 -2.60
C VAL A 40 -1.90 1.99 -4.07
N VAL A 41 -3.05 1.94 -4.78
CA VAL A 41 -3.12 2.34 -6.19
C VAL A 41 -2.68 3.80 -6.37
N ASP A 42 -3.21 4.69 -5.52
CA ASP A 42 -2.88 6.12 -5.58
C ASP A 42 -1.40 6.36 -5.27
N ARG A 43 -0.85 5.63 -4.31
CA ARG A 43 0.57 5.76 -3.94
C ARG A 43 1.49 5.30 -5.07
N LEU A 44 1.15 4.19 -5.74
CA LEU A 44 1.90 3.73 -6.90
C LEU A 44 1.81 4.71 -8.07
N HIS A 45 0.63 5.28 -8.30
CA HIS A 45 0.46 6.30 -9.33
C HIS A 45 1.36 7.50 -9.05
N ARG A 46 1.37 8.00 -7.82
CA ARG A 46 2.22 9.11 -7.42
C ARG A 46 3.70 8.77 -7.57
N PHE A 47 4.08 7.55 -7.19
CA PHE A 47 5.45 7.08 -7.33
C PHE A 47 5.92 7.14 -8.79
N TYR A 48 5.12 6.59 -9.70
CA TYR A 48 5.48 6.60 -11.12
C TYR A 48 5.44 7.99 -11.74
N THR A 49 4.66 8.89 -11.19
CA THR A 49 4.51 10.25 -11.72
C THR A 49 5.67 11.15 -11.31
N ASP A 50 6.09 11.12 -10.05
CA ASP A 50 7.05 12.10 -9.55
C ASP A 50 8.07 11.59 -8.52
N ARG A 51 8.12 10.30 -8.25
CA ARG A 51 9.03 9.72 -7.25
C ARG A 51 9.90 8.59 -7.78
N LYS A 52 9.74 8.21 -9.05
CA LYS A 52 10.50 7.09 -9.63
C LYS A 52 11.89 7.52 -10.02
N VAL A 53 12.71 7.78 -9.02
CA VAL A 53 14.12 8.16 -9.16
C VAL A 53 14.92 7.36 -8.13
N GLN A 54 16.25 7.43 -8.24
CA GLN A 54 17.13 6.81 -7.25
C GLN A 54 16.93 7.49 -5.89
N PRO A 55 16.48 6.79 -4.85
CA PRO A 55 16.31 7.39 -3.54
C PRO A 55 17.68 7.75 -2.92
N TYR A 56 17.67 8.67 -1.96
CA TYR A 56 18.83 9.12 -1.19
C TYR A 56 19.90 9.86 -1.98
N ALA A 57 19.66 10.18 -3.24
CA ALA A 57 20.58 11.03 -4.00
C ALA A 57 20.39 12.51 -3.59
N PRO A 58 21.40 13.38 -3.83
CA PRO A 58 21.38 14.75 -3.31
C PRO A 58 20.57 15.72 -4.20
N TYR A 59 19.33 15.41 -4.48
CA TYR A 59 18.40 16.31 -5.16
C TYR A 59 16.97 16.07 -4.64
N PRO A 60 16.05 17.07 -4.79
CA PRO A 60 14.77 17.03 -4.08
C PRO A 60 13.94 15.77 -4.25
N GLY A 61 13.74 15.31 -5.47
CA GLY A 61 12.94 14.10 -5.72
C GLY A 61 13.52 12.87 -5.06
N ALA A 62 14.83 12.71 -5.10
CA ALA A 62 15.52 11.58 -4.48
C ALA A 62 15.49 11.67 -2.95
N THR A 63 15.63 12.87 -2.41
CA THR A 63 15.55 13.11 -0.96
C THR A 63 14.15 12.76 -0.44
N GLU A 64 13.13 13.21 -1.12
CA GLU A 64 11.74 12.91 -0.75
C GLU A 64 11.44 11.41 -0.88
N GLY A 65 11.92 10.77 -1.95
CA GLY A 65 11.75 9.33 -2.12
C GLY A 65 12.40 8.53 -1.00
N GLY A 66 13.61 8.92 -0.61
CA GLY A 66 14.32 8.30 0.51
C GLY A 66 13.59 8.50 1.84
N ALA A 67 13.08 9.70 2.09
CA ALA A 67 12.31 10.00 3.30
C ALA A 67 11.03 9.16 3.37
N GLU A 68 10.34 8.96 2.24
CA GLU A 68 9.14 8.12 2.20
C GLU A 68 9.46 6.66 2.49
N MET A 69 10.59 6.16 1.99
CA MET A 69 11.04 4.80 2.29
C MET A 69 11.36 4.63 3.78
N ASP A 70 12.03 5.61 4.37
CA ASP A 70 12.35 5.60 5.80
C ASP A 70 11.08 5.62 6.65
N GLU A 71 10.12 6.48 6.29
CA GLU A 71 8.83 6.55 6.99
C GLU A 71 8.09 5.21 6.91
N ALA A 72 8.05 4.58 5.73
CA ALA A 72 7.41 3.28 5.57
C ALA A 72 8.05 2.23 6.45
N ARG A 73 9.38 2.20 6.53
CA ARG A 73 10.11 1.28 7.39
C ARG A 73 9.78 1.50 8.86
N ASP A 74 9.80 2.75 9.30
CA ASP A 74 9.50 3.10 10.69
C ASP A 74 8.08 2.70 11.07
N ARG A 75 7.12 2.98 10.23
CA ARG A 75 5.71 2.67 10.50
C ARG A 75 5.45 1.16 10.51
N LEU A 76 6.00 0.43 9.56
CA LEU A 76 5.81 -1.02 9.49
C LEU A 76 6.54 -1.73 10.63
N SER A 77 7.75 -1.33 10.96
CA SER A 77 8.48 -1.93 12.07
C SER A 77 7.78 -1.69 13.40
N ALA A 78 7.22 -0.49 13.61
CA ALA A 78 6.43 -0.21 14.80
C ALA A 78 5.18 -1.09 14.88
N LEU A 79 4.48 -1.27 13.75
CA LEU A 79 3.30 -2.13 13.68
C LEU A 79 3.64 -3.60 13.94
N MET A 80 4.79 -4.05 13.46
CA MET A 80 5.25 -5.44 13.63
C MET A 80 5.93 -5.69 14.98
N GLY A 81 6.22 -4.63 15.74
CA GLY A 81 6.88 -4.75 17.03
C GLY A 81 8.37 -5.09 16.94
N CYS A 82 9.04 -4.67 15.86
CA CYS A 82 10.47 -4.89 15.68
C CYS A 82 11.21 -3.55 15.49
N ALA A 83 12.54 -3.59 15.54
CA ALA A 83 13.35 -2.41 15.23
C ALA A 83 13.36 -2.17 13.71
N PRO A 84 13.51 -0.90 13.27
CA PRO A 84 13.57 -0.61 11.83
C PRO A 84 14.66 -1.38 11.09
N GLU A 85 15.79 -1.63 11.76
CA GLU A 85 16.92 -2.37 11.18
C GLU A 85 16.61 -3.84 10.93
N GLU A 86 15.58 -4.37 11.57
CA GLU A 86 15.16 -5.76 11.41
C GLU A 86 14.22 -5.96 10.23
N LEU A 87 13.78 -4.88 9.58
CA LEU A 87 12.84 -4.91 8.47
C LEU A 87 13.54 -4.60 7.16
N SER A 88 13.39 -5.50 6.19
CA SER A 88 13.87 -5.30 4.83
C SER A 88 12.73 -5.35 3.85
N PHE A 89 12.80 -4.49 2.83
CA PHE A 89 11.89 -4.56 1.69
C PHE A 89 12.55 -5.33 0.56
N GLY A 90 11.77 -6.16 -0.12
CA GLY A 90 12.24 -6.91 -1.24
C GLY A 90 11.19 -7.03 -2.35
N PRO A 91 11.57 -7.52 -3.52
CA PRO A 91 10.63 -7.80 -4.59
C PRO A 91 9.68 -8.94 -4.24
#